data_ba539cf51197aa3132a9b788b3db6009
#
_entry.id   ba539cf51197aa3132a9b788b3db6009
#
_cell.length_a   1.000
_cell.length_b   1.000
_cell.length_c   1.000
_cell.angle_alpha   90.00
_cell.angle_beta   90.00
_cell.angle_gamma   90.00
#
_symmetry.space_group_name_H-M   'P 1'
#
loop_
_entity.id
_entity.type
_entity.pdbx_description
1 polymer ?
#
loop_
_entity_poly.entity_id
_entity_poly.type
_entity_poly.pdbx_seq_one_letter_code
_entity_poly.pdbx_strand_id
1 'polypeptide(L)'
;MRSSSLLGRALVPLVAAVALFGTGGTAVAGAVESCGSIITAPLDRPVPADEPCPSADPVVCRIRVLPMDEKVEAQRTRMSYHGLLEEMHRTEAAMREAGATDEEIARELVDMRNEAKEITRAGMSPEEVRILEARNIAKYGNPLGPTADQLYVKYGSWQQVIEASTRTSYAVDRALSLEYRPCPV
;
A
#
# COMPACT_ATOMS: atom_id res chain seq x y z
N MET A 1 -43.91 13.88 22.67
CA MET A 1 -43.05 14.48 23.70
C MET A 1 -41.59 14.34 23.22
N ARG A 2 -40.96 15.47 22.93
CA ARG A 2 -39.58 15.55 22.40
C ARG A 2 -38.63 15.65 23.58
N SER A 3 -37.53 14.90 23.58
CA SER A 3 -36.40 15.16 24.45
C SER A 3 -35.13 15.13 23.60
N SER A 4 -34.59 16.33 23.36
CA SER A 4 -33.33 16.59 22.73
C SER A 4 -32.23 16.51 23.80
N SER A 5 -31.24 15.65 23.63
CA SER A 5 -30.02 15.65 24.45
C SER A 5 -28.89 16.23 23.64
N LEU A 6 -28.46 17.42 24.00
CA LEU A 6 -27.26 18.13 23.56
C LEU A 6 -26.07 17.52 24.31
N LEU A 7 -25.17 16.88 23.63
CA LEU A 7 -23.85 16.49 24.16
C LEU A 7 -22.81 17.54 23.72
N GLY A 8 -22.27 18.21 24.73
CA GLY A 8 -21.32 19.30 24.61
C GLY A 8 -19.95 18.81 24.11
N ARG A 9 -19.42 19.54 23.15
CA ARG A 9 -18.02 19.46 22.71
C ARG A 9 -17.12 20.11 23.75
N ALA A 10 -16.23 19.33 24.36
CA ALA A 10 -15.13 19.85 25.17
C ALA A 10 -13.99 20.34 24.26
N LEU A 11 -13.73 21.62 24.29
CA LEU A 11 -12.55 22.27 23.68
C LEU A 11 -11.36 22.06 24.61
N VAL A 12 -10.30 21.42 24.12
CA VAL A 12 -9.01 21.32 24.78
C VAL A 12 -8.14 22.48 24.31
N PRO A 13 -7.57 23.29 25.21
CA PRO A 13 -6.71 24.41 24.82
C PRO A 13 -5.30 23.95 24.44
N LEU A 14 -4.87 24.43 23.29
CA LEU A 14 -3.51 24.32 22.77
C LEU A 14 -2.57 25.20 23.61
N VAL A 15 -1.64 24.61 24.34
CA VAL A 15 -0.54 25.35 25.00
C VAL A 15 0.66 25.33 24.07
N ALA A 16 0.95 26.48 23.47
CA ALA A 16 2.17 26.72 22.72
C ALA A 16 3.29 27.11 23.70
N ALA A 17 4.32 26.28 23.82
CA ALA A 17 5.55 26.62 24.48
C ALA A 17 6.63 26.91 23.43
N VAL A 18 6.94 28.21 23.25
CA VAL A 18 8.09 28.67 22.49
C VAL A 18 9.28 28.69 23.45
N ALA A 19 10.31 27.89 23.21
CA ALA A 19 11.61 28.00 23.84
C ALA A 19 12.66 28.32 22.77
N LEU A 20 13.03 29.58 22.69
CA LEU A 20 14.24 30.06 22.01
C LEU A 20 15.44 29.84 22.93
N PHE A 21 16.39 29.01 22.57
CA PHE A 21 17.80 29.17 22.95
C PHE A 21 18.70 28.74 21.82
N GLY A 22 19.40 29.71 21.25
CA GLY A 22 20.46 29.45 20.30
C GLY A 22 21.75 29.01 21.00
N THR A 23 22.51 28.18 20.35
CA THR A 23 23.99 28.25 20.31
C THR A 23 24.43 27.46 19.08
N GLY A 24 25.36 28.07 18.32
CA GLY A 24 25.85 27.54 17.06
C GLY A 24 26.52 26.18 17.22
N GLY A 25 25.89 25.19 16.59
CA GLY A 25 26.49 23.93 16.25
C GLY A 25 26.42 23.83 14.73
N THR A 26 27.56 23.63 14.07
CA THR A 26 27.62 23.27 12.66
C THR A 26 26.83 21.98 12.50
N ALA A 27 25.58 22.10 12.05
CA ALA A 27 24.77 20.96 11.66
C ALA A 27 25.45 20.35 10.42
N VAL A 28 26.14 19.24 10.61
CA VAL A 28 26.37 18.28 9.55
C VAL A 28 24.98 17.84 9.15
N ALA A 29 24.49 18.38 8.04
CA ALA A 29 23.28 17.88 7.40
C ALA A 29 23.59 16.46 6.89
N GLY A 30 23.51 15.47 7.80
CA GLY A 30 23.34 14.09 7.42
C GLY A 30 22.01 14.06 6.65
N ALA A 31 22.06 13.72 5.39
CA ALA A 31 20.87 13.41 4.63
C ALA A 31 20.13 12.33 5.41
N VAL A 32 19.06 12.72 6.10
CA VAL A 32 18.09 11.75 6.64
C VAL A 32 17.52 11.09 5.40
N GLU A 33 18.00 9.90 5.09
CA GLU A 33 17.37 9.07 4.05
C GLU A 33 15.93 8.91 4.50
N SER A 34 15.03 9.64 3.84
CA SER A 34 13.61 9.59 4.15
C SER A 34 13.10 8.19 3.78
N CYS A 35 12.85 7.38 4.80
CA CYS A 35 12.12 6.13 4.61
C CYS A 35 10.72 6.44 4.02
N GLY A 36 10.07 5.46 3.38
CA GLY A 36 8.83 5.66 2.65
C GLY A 36 9.00 6.44 1.35
N SER A 37 10.24 6.64 0.89
CA SER A 37 10.50 7.36 -0.35
C SER A 37 10.38 6.45 -1.57
N ILE A 38 9.77 7.00 -2.63
CA ILE A 38 9.71 6.37 -3.94
C ILE A 38 10.59 7.19 -4.88
N ILE A 39 11.62 6.55 -5.42
CA ILE A 39 12.47 7.15 -6.44
C ILE A 39 11.99 6.66 -7.79
N THR A 40 11.76 7.59 -8.72
CA THR A 40 11.36 7.26 -10.08
C THR A 40 12.52 7.49 -11.04
N ALA A 41 12.73 6.56 -11.98
CA ALA A 41 13.62 6.73 -13.11
C ALA A 41 12.81 6.78 -14.43
N PRO A 42 13.40 7.21 -15.54
CA PRO A 42 12.76 7.11 -16.84
C PRO A 42 12.35 5.66 -17.14
N LEU A 43 11.14 5.50 -17.68
CA LEU A 43 10.64 4.18 -18.07
C LEU A 43 11.39 3.63 -19.28
N ASP A 44 11.71 2.34 -19.23
CA ASP A 44 12.25 1.61 -20.37
C ASP A 44 11.26 1.57 -21.53
N ARG A 45 11.79 1.66 -22.75
CA ARG A 45 10.97 1.50 -23.95
C ARG A 45 10.31 0.13 -23.99
N PRO A 46 9.08 0.03 -24.53
CA PRO A 46 8.45 -1.26 -24.76
C PRO A 46 9.35 -2.16 -25.62
N VAL A 47 9.41 -3.44 -25.25
CA VAL A 47 10.05 -4.47 -26.08
C VAL A 47 9.00 -5.14 -26.97
N PRO A 48 9.38 -5.73 -28.13
CA PRO A 48 8.49 -6.52 -28.95
C PRO A 48 7.80 -7.64 -28.15
N ALA A 49 6.52 -7.90 -28.44
CA ALA A 49 5.74 -8.89 -27.70
C ALA A 49 6.22 -10.34 -27.91
N ASP A 50 6.92 -10.58 -29.02
CA ASP A 50 7.53 -11.87 -29.36
C ASP A 50 8.92 -12.09 -28.75
N GLU A 51 9.49 -11.06 -28.12
CA GLU A 51 10.76 -11.18 -27.40
C GLU A 51 10.59 -12.02 -26.11
N PRO A 52 11.39 -13.07 -25.91
CA PRO A 52 11.31 -13.90 -24.72
C PRO A 52 11.46 -13.10 -23.44
N CYS A 53 10.56 -13.32 -22.49
CA CYS A 53 10.63 -12.67 -21.19
C CYS A 53 11.60 -13.43 -20.26
N PRO A 54 12.63 -12.76 -19.70
CA PRO A 54 13.59 -13.39 -18.79
C PRO A 54 13.05 -13.54 -17.36
N SER A 55 11.87 -12.98 -17.04
CA SER A 55 11.27 -13.06 -15.71
C SER A 55 10.32 -14.23 -15.58
N ALA A 56 10.36 -14.90 -14.43
CA ALA A 56 9.34 -15.89 -14.07
C ALA A 56 8.02 -15.24 -13.63
N ASP A 57 8.00 -13.93 -13.36
CA ASP A 57 6.80 -13.18 -12.98
C ASP A 57 6.03 -12.72 -14.24
N PRO A 58 4.82 -13.24 -14.50
CA PRO A 58 4.04 -12.89 -15.67
C PRO A 58 3.63 -11.40 -15.70
N VAL A 59 3.54 -10.75 -14.53
CA VAL A 59 3.24 -9.31 -14.44
C VAL A 59 4.40 -8.49 -14.98
N VAL A 60 5.63 -8.84 -14.62
CA VAL A 60 6.85 -8.22 -15.17
C VAL A 60 6.91 -8.38 -16.68
N CYS A 61 6.60 -9.58 -17.18
CA CYS A 61 6.59 -9.84 -18.62
C CYS A 61 5.55 -8.98 -19.36
N ARG A 62 4.37 -8.82 -18.77
CA ARG A 62 3.34 -7.94 -19.34
C ARG A 62 3.78 -6.48 -19.35
N ILE A 63 4.37 -5.97 -18.26
CA ILE A 63 4.83 -4.58 -18.16
C ILE A 63 5.88 -4.27 -19.24
N ARG A 64 6.77 -5.20 -19.56
CA ARG A 64 7.82 -4.98 -20.57
C ARG A 64 7.27 -4.64 -21.94
N VAL A 65 6.15 -5.23 -22.34
CA VAL A 65 5.53 -5.06 -23.67
C VAL A 65 4.44 -3.98 -23.71
N LEU A 66 4.05 -3.40 -22.56
CA LEU A 66 3.04 -2.34 -22.53
C LEU A 66 3.47 -1.14 -23.37
N PRO A 67 2.55 -0.50 -24.10
CA PRO A 67 2.75 0.83 -24.67
C PRO A 67 3.22 1.84 -23.61
N MET A 68 3.93 2.88 -24.03
CA MET A 68 4.56 3.82 -23.10
C MET A 68 3.53 4.57 -22.23
N ASP A 69 2.39 4.95 -22.77
CA ASP A 69 1.29 5.58 -22.06
C ASP A 69 0.68 4.67 -20.99
N GLU A 70 0.49 3.39 -21.32
CA GLU A 70 0.05 2.38 -20.33
C GLU A 70 1.11 2.11 -19.27
N LYS A 71 2.42 2.15 -19.60
CA LYS A 71 3.49 2.04 -18.59
C LYS A 71 3.48 3.21 -17.63
N VAL A 72 3.28 4.44 -18.12
CA VAL A 72 3.17 5.64 -17.28
C VAL A 72 2.00 5.51 -16.31
N GLU A 73 0.84 5.05 -16.79
CA GLU A 73 -0.32 4.84 -15.92
C GLU A 73 -0.10 3.71 -14.90
N ALA A 74 0.50 2.61 -15.31
CA ALA A 74 0.89 1.53 -14.42
C ALA A 74 1.88 1.99 -13.33
N GLN A 75 2.84 2.87 -13.70
CA GLN A 75 3.78 3.47 -12.75
C GLN A 75 3.04 4.35 -11.72
N ARG A 76 2.12 5.22 -12.17
CA ARG A 76 1.31 6.05 -11.26
C ARG A 76 0.48 5.22 -10.30
N THR A 77 -0.23 4.21 -10.82
CA THR A 77 -1.01 3.27 -10.01
C THR A 77 -0.13 2.58 -8.96
N ARG A 78 1.07 2.18 -9.36
CA ARG A 78 2.01 1.54 -8.45
C ARG A 78 2.53 2.48 -7.36
N MET A 79 2.77 3.75 -7.69
CA MET A 79 3.13 4.78 -6.70
C MET A 79 2.00 5.01 -5.69
N SER A 80 0.75 5.09 -6.15
CA SER A 80 -0.42 5.18 -5.25
C SER A 80 -0.52 3.97 -4.32
N TYR A 81 -0.22 2.78 -4.82
CA TYR A 81 -0.18 1.56 -4.01
C TYR A 81 0.92 1.61 -2.93
N HIS A 82 2.10 2.16 -3.23
CA HIS A 82 3.15 2.35 -2.22
C HIS A 82 2.74 3.35 -1.14
N GLY A 83 2.04 4.43 -1.49
CA GLY A 83 1.48 5.35 -0.51
C GLY A 83 0.54 4.66 0.48
N LEU A 84 -0.26 3.71 -0.02
CA LEU A 84 -1.10 2.89 0.84
C LEU A 84 -0.30 1.91 1.71
N LEU A 85 0.75 1.29 1.18
CA LEU A 85 1.61 0.42 2.00
C LEU A 85 2.23 1.18 3.17
N GLU A 86 2.63 2.44 2.97
CA GLU A 86 3.11 3.31 4.05
C GLU A 86 2.03 3.59 5.10
N GLU A 87 0.79 3.79 4.67
CA GLU A 87 -0.34 3.94 5.59
C GLU A 87 -0.57 2.65 6.39
N MET A 88 -0.54 1.49 5.73
CA MET A 88 -0.66 0.18 6.38
C MET A 88 0.44 -0.04 7.42
N HIS A 89 1.70 0.30 7.13
CA HIS A 89 2.80 0.20 8.10
C HIS A 89 2.60 1.14 9.29
N ARG A 90 2.15 2.37 9.06
CA ARG A 90 1.81 3.29 10.17
C ARG A 90 0.67 2.78 11.02
N THR A 91 -0.36 2.21 10.41
CA THR A 91 -1.50 1.60 11.10
C THR A 91 -1.05 0.40 11.94
N GLU A 92 -0.22 -0.49 11.37
CA GLU A 92 0.36 -1.61 12.11
C GLU A 92 1.13 -1.12 13.35
N ALA A 93 2.03 -0.15 13.19
CA ALA A 93 2.83 0.38 14.28
C ALA A 93 1.95 1.00 15.38
N ALA A 94 0.95 1.81 15.02
CA ALA A 94 0.04 2.43 15.96
C ALA A 94 -0.82 1.39 16.71
N MET A 95 -1.29 0.35 16.03
CA MET A 95 -2.06 -0.73 16.65
C MET A 95 -1.21 -1.55 17.63
N ARG A 96 0.06 -1.83 17.27
CA ARG A 96 1.01 -2.50 18.17
C ARG A 96 1.27 -1.67 19.42
N GLU A 97 1.49 -0.37 19.27
CA GLU A 97 1.68 0.56 20.40
C GLU A 97 0.45 0.60 21.31
N ALA A 98 -0.76 0.50 20.73
CA ALA A 98 -2.01 0.42 21.46
C ALA A 98 -2.28 -0.95 22.11
N GLY A 99 -1.40 -1.95 21.91
CA GLY A 99 -1.52 -3.28 22.48
C GLY A 99 -2.49 -4.21 21.74
N ALA A 100 -2.82 -3.91 20.47
CA ALA A 100 -3.65 -4.79 19.67
C ALA A 100 -2.98 -6.15 19.41
N THR A 101 -3.78 -7.18 19.28
CA THR A 101 -3.31 -8.53 18.96
C THR A 101 -2.93 -8.63 17.48
N ASP A 102 -2.08 -9.61 17.14
CA ASP A 102 -1.75 -9.89 15.74
C ASP A 102 -2.98 -10.21 14.89
N GLU A 103 -4.04 -10.80 15.50
CA GLU A 103 -5.30 -11.04 14.80
C GLU A 103 -6.00 -9.73 14.41
N GLU A 104 -6.15 -8.80 15.35
CA GLU A 104 -6.77 -7.50 15.10
C GLU A 104 -6.01 -6.71 14.04
N ILE A 105 -4.69 -6.68 14.14
CA ILE A 105 -3.81 -6.02 13.16
C ILE A 105 -3.98 -6.67 11.78
N ALA A 106 -3.92 -8.01 11.71
CA ALA A 106 -4.05 -8.72 10.43
C ALA A 106 -5.39 -8.45 9.74
N ARG A 107 -6.49 -8.40 10.49
CA ARG A 107 -7.83 -8.10 9.97
C ARG A 107 -7.88 -6.70 9.37
N GLU A 108 -7.42 -5.71 10.12
CA GLU A 108 -7.38 -4.31 9.67
C GLU A 108 -6.54 -4.17 8.38
N LEU A 109 -5.32 -4.72 8.36
CA LEU A 109 -4.45 -4.61 7.19
C LEU A 109 -5.00 -5.35 5.95
N VAL A 110 -5.72 -6.46 6.15
CA VAL A 110 -6.39 -7.16 5.04
C VAL A 110 -7.52 -6.31 4.47
N ASP A 111 -8.29 -5.64 5.31
CA ASP A 111 -9.39 -4.78 4.89
C ASP A 111 -8.84 -3.55 4.16
N MET A 112 -7.85 -2.86 4.70
CA MET A 112 -7.13 -1.78 4.02
C MET A 112 -6.61 -2.21 2.64
N ARG A 113 -5.96 -3.38 2.55
CA ARG A 113 -5.47 -3.92 1.29
C ARG A 113 -6.59 -4.23 0.30
N ASN A 114 -7.74 -4.68 0.76
CA ASN A 114 -8.88 -4.97 -0.10
C ASN A 114 -9.49 -3.68 -0.64
N GLU A 115 -9.64 -2.66 0.17
CA GLU A 115 -10.09 -1.32 -0.25
C GLU A 115 -9.14 -0.69 -1.27
N ALA A 116 -7.83 -0.84 -1.06
CA ALA A 116 -6.80 -0.38 -2.00
C ALA A 116 -6.89 -0.99 -3.40
N LYS A 117 -7.55 -2.11 -3.57
CA LYS A 117 -7.78 -2.67 -4.91
C LYS A 117 -8.64 -1.76 -5.78
N GLU A 118 -9.38 -0.85 -5.18
CA GLU A 118 -10.11 0.18 -5.93
C GLU A 118 -9.16 1.12 -6.69
N ILE A 119 -7.98 1.41 -6.11
CA ILE A 119 -6.94 2.19 -6.80
C ILE A 119 -6.50 1.49 -8.09
N THR A 120 -6.27 0.18 -8.02
CA THR A 120 -5.84 -0.60 -9.19
C THR A 120 -6.97 -0.82 -10.19
N ARG A 121 -8.23 -0.70 -9.77
CA ARG A 121 -9.42 -0.83 -10.63
C ARG A 121 -9.79 0.45 -11.34
N ALA A 122 -9.33 1.61 -10.88
CA ALA A 122 -9.67 2.91 -11.46
C ALA A 122 -9.29 3.03 -12.94
N GLY A 123 -8.26 2.28 -13.39
CA GLY A 123 -7.84 2.20 -14.80
C GLY A 123 -8.46 1.06 -15.62
N MET A 124 -9.35 0.25 -15.01
CA MET A 124 -9.97 -0.89 -15.67
C MET A 124 -11.34 -0.51 -16.25
N SER A 125 -11.71 -1.14 -17.36
CA SER A 125 -13.07 -1.02 -17.85
C SER A 125 -14.08 -1.68 -16.91
N PRO A 126 -15.36 -1.26 -16.91
CA PRO A 126 -16.40 -1.88 -16.08
C PRO A 126 -16.53 -3.38 -16.30
N GLU A 127 -16.29 -3.87 -17.52
CA GLU A 127 -16.34 -5.30 -17.85
C GLU A 127 -15.16 -6.06 -17.22
N GLU A 128 -13.95 -5.51 -17.26
CA GLU A 128 -12.78 -6.12 -16.62
C GLU A 128 -12.96 -6.19 -15.10
N VAL A 129 -13.49 -5.14 -14.48
CA VAL A 129 -13.82 -5.12 -13.04
C VAL A 129 -14.84 -6.24 -12.74
N ARG A 130 -15.91 -6.33 -13.50
CA ARG A 130 -16.95 -7.36 -13.32
C ARG A 130 -16.39 -8.80 -13.43
N ILE A 131 -15.51 -9.03 -14.40
CA ILE A 131 -14.86 -10.35 -14.58
C ILE A 131 -13.95 -10.68 -13.39
N LEU A 132 -13.17 -9.69 -12.92
CA LEU A 132 -12.28 -9.84 -11.78
C LEU A 132 -13.06 -10.13 -10.49
N GLU A 133 -14.14 -9.38 -10.24
CA GLU A 133 -15.01 -9.58 -9.08
C GLU A 133 -15.71 -10.94 -9.11
N ALA A 134 -16.26 -11.35 -10.24
CA ALA A 134 -16.87 -12.66 -10.40
C ALA A 134 -15.87 -13.79 -10.09
N ARG A 135 -14.61 -13.65 -10.53
CA ARG A 135 -13.54 -14.60 -10.22
C ARG A 135 -13.21 -14.62 -8.72
N ASN A 136 -13.13 -13.46 -8.10
CA ASN A 136 -12.86 -13.35 -6.67
C ASN A 136 -14.02 -13.93 -5.84
N ILE A 137 -15.25 -13.62 -6.21
CA ILE A 137 -16.45 -14.18 -5.57
C ILE A 137 -16.46 -15.71 -5.69
N ALA A 138 -16.20 -16.26 -6.87
CA ALA A 138 -16.16 -17.71 -7.08
C ALA A 138 -15.07 -18.39 -6.24
N LYS A 139 -13.95 -17.72 -5.98
CA LYS A 139 -12.81 -18.30 -5.25
C LYS A 139 -12.84 -18.02 -3.74
N TYR A 140 -13.29 -16.85 -3.33
CA TYR A 140 -13.15 -16.36 -1.96
C TYR A 140 -14.50 -15.98 -1.31
N GLY A 141 -15.60 -15.94 -2.08
CA GLY A 141 -16.90 -15.43 -1.61
C GLY A 141 -16.92 -13.90 -1.41
N ASN A 142 -15.87 -13.19 -1.84
CA ASN A 142 -15.69 -11.76 -1.65
C ASN A 142 -15.18 -11.11 -2.95
N PRO A 143 -15.83 -10.05 -3.49
CA PRO A 143 -15.41 -9.40 -4.73
C PRO A 143 -14.01 -8.77 -4.64
N LEU A 144 -13.60 -8.34 -3.45
CA LEU A 144 -12.29 -7.69 -3.23
C LEU A 144 -11.14 -8.69 -3.07
N GLY A 145 -11.40 -9.96 -2.74
CA GLY A 145 -10.38 -10.99 -2.61
C GLY A 145 -10.48 -11.79 -1.31
N PRO A 146 -9.40 -12.44 -0.85
CA PRO A 146 -9.45 -13.27 0.33
C PRO A 146 -9.69 -12.45 1.61
N THR A 147 -10.45 -13.01 2.54
CA THR A 147 -10.61 -12.51 3.89
C THR A 147 -9.40 -12.82 4.76
N ALA A 148 -9.27 -12.16 5.91
CA ALA A 148 -8.21 -12.44 6.87
C ALA A 148 -8.21 -13.91 7.33
N ASP A 149 -9.39 -14.49 7.61
CA ASP A 149 -9.51 -15.90 8.01
C ASP A 149 -9.02 -16.87 6.92
N GLN A 150 -9.34 -16.58 5.66
CA GLN A 150 -8.87 -17.39 4.53
C GLN A 150 -7.34 -17.29 4.37
N LEU A 151 -6.77 -16.13 4.65
CA LEU A 151 -5.32 -15.95 4.66
C LEU A 151 -4.68 -16.65 5.86
N TYR A 152 -5.30 -16.60 7.03
CA TYR A 152 -4.84 -17.35 8.20
C TYR A 152 -4.80 -18.86 7.93
N VAL A 153 -5.85 -19.42 7.35
CA VAL A 153 -5.87 -20.85 6.96
C VAL A 153 -4.75 -21.17 5.96
N LYS A 154 -4.45 -20.24 5.04
CA LYS A 154 -3.39 -20.42 4.04
C LYS A 154 -1.98 -20.33 4.63
N TYR A 155 -1.73 -19.39 5.53
CA TYR A 155 -0.39 -19.06 6.03
C TYR A 155 -0.07 -19.66 7.41
N GLY A 156 -1.08 -20.02 8.20
CA GLY A 156 -0.93 -20.72 9.48
C GLY A 156 -0.72 -19.82 10.69
N SER A 157 -0.50 -18.51 10.52
CA SER A 157 -0.39 -17.56 11.63
C SER A 157 -0.80 -16.15 11.24
N TRP A 158 -1.27 -15.37 12.22
CA TRP A 158 -1.64 -13.97 12.03
C TRP A 158 -0.45 -13.10 11.63
N GLN A 159 0.73 -13.36 12.20
CA GLN A 159 1.96 -12.67 11.83
C GLN A 159 2.27 -12.85 10.33
N GLN A 160 2.12 -14.05 9.78
CA GLN A 160 2.32 -14.29 8.35
C GLN A 160 1.22 -13.62 7.48
N VAL A 161 0.01 -13.45 8.02
CA VAL A 161 -1.05 -12.68 7.33
C VAL A 161 -0.67 -11.20 7.27
N ILE A 162 -0.15 -10.61 8.35
CA ILE A 162 0.37 -9.24 8.40
C ILE A 162 1.44 -9.05 7.32
N GLU A 163 2.48 -9.88 7.33
CA GLU A 163 3.57 -9.84 6.34
C GLU A 163 3.07 -10.00 4.89
N ALA A 164 2.10 -10.88 4.67
CA ALA A 164 1.50 -11.07 3.34
C ALA A 164 0.67 -9.86 2.89
N SER A 165 0.05 -9.14 3.83
CA SER A 165 -0.78 -7.97 3.55
C SER A 165 0.05 -6.76 3.14
N THR A 166 1.21 -6.56 3.74
CA THR A 166 2.13 -5.45 3.45
C THR A 166 3.18 -5.77 2.39
N ARG A 167 3.18 -6.99 1.85
CA ARG A 167 4.17 -7.42 0.86
C ARG A 167 4.01 -6.69 -0.47
N THR A 168 5.13 -6.22 -1.02
CA THR A 168 5.24 -5.67 -2.37
C THR A 168 6.13 -6.55 -3.27
N SER A 169 6.06 -6.33 -4.59
CA SER A 169 6.91 -7.00 -5.56
C SER A 169 7.98 -6.04 -6.08
N TYR A 170 9.19 -6.16 -5.58
CA TYR A 170 10.33 -5.37 -6.08
C TYR A 170 10.66 -5.63 -7.56
N ALA A 171 10.28 -6.80 -8.09
CA ALA A 171 10.44 -7.08 -9.51
C ALA A 171 9.51 -6.22 -10.37
N VAL A 172 8.27 -6.05 -9.92
CA VAL A 172 7.28 -5.15 -10.56
C VAL A 172 7.73 -3.69 -10.42
N ASP A 173 8.22 -3.29 -9.26
CA ASP A 173 8.73 -1.93 -9.04
C ASP A 173 9.86 -1.61 -10.02
N ARG A 174 10.87 -2.47 -10.13
CA ARG A 174 11.97 -2.30 -11.09
C ARG A 174 11.48 -2.26 -12.54
N ALA A 175 10.51 -3.11 -12.91
CA ALA A 175 9.96 -3.11 -14.26
C ALA A 175 9.22 -1.81 -14.62
N LEU A 176 8.77 -1.07 -13.59
CA LEU A 176 8.16 0.26 -13.68
C LEU A 176 9.14 1.38 -13.33
N SER A 177 10.45 1.10 -13.30
CA SER A 177 11.49 2.08 -12.96
C SER A 177 11.25 2.80 -11.63
N LEU A 178 10.75 2.04 -10.64
CA LEU A 178 10.51 2.49 -9.26
C LEU A 178 11.51 1.84 -8.31
N GLU A 179 12.07 2.62 -7.41
CA GLU A 179 12.80 2.15 -6.24
C GLU A 179 12.02 2.58 -4.98
N TYR A 180 11.41 1.61 -4.33
CA TYR A 180 10.68 1.82 -3.09
C TYR A 180 11.54 1.45 -1.89
N ARG A 181 11.67 2.38 -0.93
CA ARG A 181 12.42 2.20 0.32
C ARG A 181 11.44 2.28 1.49
N PRO A 182 10.94 1.13 1.98
CA PRO A 182 10.01 1.11 3.11
C PRO A 182 10.67 1.67 4.37
N CYS A 183 9.85 2.23 5.27
CA CYS A 183 10.31 2.54 6.61
C CYS A 183 10.64 1.23 7.38
N PRO A 184 11.72 1.18 8.15
CA PRO A 184 11.92 0.09 9.09
C PRO A 184 10.80 0.14 10.15
N VAL A 185 10.20 -1.01 10.41
CA VAL A 185 9.16 -1.22 11.44
C VAL A 185 9.84 -1.40 12.80
#